data_94051ca5dc77ef3a56f5fc266f90ae9f
#
_entry.id   94051ca5dc77ef3a56f5fc266f90ae9f
#
_cell.length_a   1.000
_cell.length_b   1.000
_cell.length_c   1.000
_cell.angle_alpha   90.00
_cell.angle_beta   90.00
_cell.angle_gamma   90.00
#
_symmetry.space_group_name_H-M   'P 1'
#
loop_
_entity.id
_entity.type
_entity.pdbx_description
1 polymer ?
#
loop_
_entity_poly.entity_id
_entity_poly.type
_entity_poly.pdbx_seq_one_letter_code
_entity_poly.pdbx_strand_id
1 'polypeptide(L)'
;MKVIVTYKNYHSMDRREILPEVFKIKGKPEDALRKMWEDDYNGVISDNLYNDLNDPIDEENCWFEEDMAMITWQDGDTKEYYVIDIQEIEGINNNR
;
A
#
# COMPACT_ATOMS: atom_id res chain seq x y z
N MET A 1 -2.19 19.33 2.55
CA MET A 1 -3.17 18.31 2.13
C MET A 1 -2.55 16.94 2.22
N LYS A 2 -3.27 16.01 2.79
CA LYS A 2 -2.76 14.66 2.97
C LYS A 2 -3.20 13.75 1.83
N VAL A 3 -2.35 12.79 1.52
CA VAL A 3 -2.61 11.77 0.50
C VAL A 3 -2.21 10.41 1.06
N ILE A 4 -2.68 9.36 0.41
CA ILE A 4 -2.24 8.00 0.70
C ILE A 4 -1.20 7.62 -0.35
N VAL A 5 -0.08 7.10 0.12
CA VAL A 5 0.96 6.57 -0.77
C VAL A 5 1.12 5.09 -0.49
N THR A 6 1.18 4.29 -1.54
CA THR A 6 1.37 2.85 -1.40
C THR A 6 2.65 2.42 -2.09
N TYR A 7 3.31 1.44 -1.47
CA TYR A 7 4.53 0.84 -2.00
C TYR A 7 4.33 -0.67 -2.09
N LYS A 8 4.64 -1.24 -3.24
CA LYS A 8 4.57 -2.68 -3.45
C LYS A 8 5.98 -3.23 -3.55
N ASN A 9 6.26 -4.28 -2.80
CA ASN A 9 7.56 -4.93 -2.79
C ASN A 9 7.39 -6.38 -3.15
N TYR A 10 8.10 -6.83 -4.18
CA TYR A 10 8.06 -8.22 -4.63
C TYR A 10 9.31 -8.94 -4.15
N HIS A 11 9.09 -9.92 -3.30
CA HIS A 11 10.18 -10.63 -2.67
C HIS A 11 10.98 -11.50 -3.64
N SER A 12 10.28 -12.21 -4.48
CA SER A 12 10.89 -13.28 -5.27
C SER A 12 11.23 -12.90 -6.70
N MET A 13 11.01 -11.66 -7.08
CA MET A 13 11.17 -11.24 -8.46
C MET A 13 12.45 -10.46 -8.65
N ASP A 14 12.96 -10.47 -9.88
CA ASP A 14 13.91 -9.45 -10.27
C ASP A 14 13.35 -8.11 -9.90
N ARG A 15 14.08 -7.40 -9.08
CA ARG A 15 13.64 -6.15 -8.55
C ARG A 15 13.49 -5.15 -9.67
N ARG A 16 12.29 -5.05 -10.17
CA ARG A 16 11.95 -3.90 -10.99
C ARG A 16 11.61 -2.79 -10.05
N GLU A 17 12.07 -1.64 -10.39
CA GLU A 17 11.71 -0.46 -9.66
C GLU A 17 10.22 -0.22 -9.84
N ILE A 18 9.47 -0.35 -8.74
CA ILE A 18 8.04 -0.11 -8.76
C ILE A 18 7.81 1.24 -8.14
N LEU A 19 7.28 2.14 -8.93
CA LEU A 19 6.99 3.48 -8.45
C LEU A 19 5.83 3.44 -7.47
N PRO A 20 5.89 4.25 -6.42
CA PRO A 20 4.77 4.36 -5.50
C PRO A 20 3.54 4.94 -6.19
N GLU A 21 2.37 4.53 -5.72
CA GLU A 21 1.12 5.10 -6.18
C GLU A 21 0.61 6.09 -5.15
N VAL A 22 0.03 7.19 -5.62
CA VAL A 22 -0.47 8.26 -4.78
C VAL A 22 -1.96 8.41 -5.00
N PHE A 23 -2.72 8.45 -3.92
CA PHE A 23 -4.17 8.53 -3.97
C PHE A 23 -4.65 9.73 -3.18
N LYS A 24 -5.57 10.48 -3.77
CA LYS A 24 -6.21 11.59 -3.07
C LYS A 24 -7.15 11.05 -2.00
N ILE A 25 -7.22 11.75 -0.89
CA ILE A 25 -8.07 11.37 0.22
C ILE A 25 -9.38 12.14 0.14
N LYS A 26 -10.49 11.42 0.32
CA LYS A 26 -11.79 12.01 0.53
C LYS A 26 -12.20 11.75 1.97
N GLY A 27 -12.55 12.80 2.69
CA GLY A 27 -12.93 12.67 4.09
C GLY A 27 -11.73 12.59 5.01
N LYS A 28 -11.87 11.85 6.09
CA LYS A 28 -10.84 11.75 7.10
C LYS A 28 -9.73 10.80 6.62
N PRO A 29 -8.46 11.19 6.77
CA PRO A 29 -7.36 10.35 6.31
C PRO A 29 -7.37 8.95 6.90
N GLU A 30 -7.63 8.81 8.18
CA GLU A 30 -7.67 7.49 8.81
C GLU A 30 -8.75 6.61 8.21
N ASP A 31 -9.92 7.17 7.97
CA ASP A 31 -11.03 6.40 7.39
C ASP A 31 -10.72 5.99 5.95
N ALA A 32 -10.13 6.89 5.19
CA ALA A 32 -9.74 6.59 3.81
C ALA A 32 -8.68 5.51 3.75
N LEU A 33 -7.70 5.58 4.63
CA LEU A 33 -6.65 4.57 4.70
C LEU A 33 -7.22 3.21 5.09
N ARG A 34 -8.06 3.19 6.10
CA ARG A 34 -8.70 1.95 6.56
C ARG A 34 -9.52 1.31 5.45
N LYS A 35 -10.30 2.11 4.75
CA LYS A 35 -11.11 1.58 3.66
C LYS A 35 -10.25 0.97 2.57
N MET A 36 -9.21 1.66 2.17
CA MET A 36 -8.30 1.15 1.14
C MET A 36 -7.64 -0.15 1.59
N TRP A 37 -7.14 -0.18 2.82
CA TRP A 37 -6.49 -1.38 3.36
C TRP A 37 -7.48 -2.54 3.45
N GLU A 38 -8.68 -2.30 3.97
CA GLU A 38 -9.69 -3.35 4.09
C GLU A 38 -10.16 -3.86 2.73
N ASP A 39 -10.36 -2.97 1.78
CA ASP A 39 -10.75 -3.37 0.43
C ASP A 39 -9.68 -4.26 -0.20
N ASP A 40 -8.42 -3.88 -0.06
CA ASP A 40 -7.32 -4.67 -0.58
C ASP A 40 -7.17 -5.99 0.18
N TYR A 41 -7.29 -5.95 1.49
CA TYR A 41 -7.16 -7.14 2.30
C TYR A 41 -8.21 -8.18 1.94
N ASN A 42 -9.45 -7.73 1.72
CA ASN A 42 -10.56 -8.61 1.39
C ASN A 42 -10.62 -8.97 -0.08
N GLY A 43 -10.15 -8.08 -0.94
CA GLY A 43 -10.25 -8.24 -2.39
C GLY A 43 -9.00 -8.76 -3.06
N VAL A 44 -7.88 -8.70 -2.39
CA VAL A 44 -6.59 -9.01 -2.99
C VAL A 44 -6.52 -10.41 -3.59
N ILE A 45 -7.17 -11.34 -2.94
CA ILE A 45 -7.16 -12.72 -3.39
C ILE A 45 -7.83 -12.84 -4.74
N SER A 46 -8.91 -12.10 -4.94
CA SER A 46 -9.63 -12.14 -6.20
C SER A 46 -9.02 -11.22 -7.25
N ASP A 47 -8.35 -10.16 -6.82
CA ASP A 47 -7.86 -9.15 -7.75
C ASP A 47 -6.46 -9.43 -8.29
N ASN A 48 -5.79 -10.40 -7.72
CA ASN A 48 -4.49 -10.80 -8.24
C ASN A 48 -3.50 -9.64 -8.35
N LEU A 49 -3.37 -8.90 -7.29
CA LEU A 49 -2.49 -7.73 -7.29
C LEU A 49 -1.04 -8.06 -7.68
N TYR A 50 -0.63 -9.26 -7.39
CA TYR A 50 0.76 -9.69 -7.58
C TYR A 50 0.88 -10.85 -8.55
N ASN A 51 -0.16 -11.11 -9.32
CA ASN A 51 -0.17 -12.18 -10.31
C ASN A 51 -0.02 -13.58 -9.71
N ASP A 52 -0.21 -13.70 -8.43
CA ASP A 52 -0.21 -15.01 -7.80
C ASP A 52 -1.42 -15.12 -6.88
N LEU A 53 -2.49 -15.63 -7.47
CA LEU A 53 -3.76 -15.76 -6.76
C LEU A 53 -3.74 -16.83 -5.70
N ASN A 54 -2.72 -17.66 -5.72
CA ASN A 54 -2.67 -18.80 -4.81
C ASN A 54 -1.91 -18.50 -3.53
N ASP A 55 -1.22 -17.37 -3.49
CA ASP A 55 -0.49 -17.02 -2.30
C ASP A 55 -1.44 -16.46 -1.26
N PRO A 56 -1.58 -17.13 -0.15
CA PRO A 56 -2.47 -16.64 0.90
C PRO A 56 -1.86 -15.42 1.59
N ILE A 57 -2.74 -14.66 2.22
CA ILE A 57 -2.30 -13.56 3.06
C ILE A 57 -1.65 -14.14 4.31
N ASP A 58 -0.53 -13.55 4.70
CA ASP A 58 0.14 -13.84 5.95
C ASP A 58 -0.46 -12.93 7.02
N GLU A 59 -1.54 -13.37 7.64
CA GLU A 59 -2.32 -12.56 8.54
C GLU A 59 -1.51 -12.05 9.75
N GLU A 60 -0.52 -12.81 10.19
CA GLU A 60 0.29 -12.41 11.32
C GLU A 60 1.15 -11.20 11.03
N ASN A 61 1.42 -10.96 9.76
CA ASN A 61 2.24 -9.83 9.33
C ASN A 61 1.43 -8.80 8.56
N CYS A 62 0.13 -8.78 8.75
CA CYS A 62 -0.74 -7.72 8.28
C CYS A 62 -1.15 -6.87 9.46
N TRP A 63 -1.13 -5.55 9.28
CA TRP A 63 -1.49 -4.66 10.38
C TRP A 63 -2.00 -3.34 9.86
N PHE A 64 -2.71 -2.65 10.72
CA PHE A 64 -3.25 -1.33 10.47
C PHE A 64 -3.02 -0.44 11.68
N GLU A 65 -2.48 0.72 11.44
CA GLU A 65 -2.35 1.77 12.43
C GLU A 65 -3.03 3.03 11.90
N GLU A 66 -2.97 4.10 12.67
CA GLU A 66 -3.72 5.31 12.36
C GLU A 66 -3.34 5.91 11.01
N ASP A 67 -2.05 5.92 10.70
CA ASP A 67 -1.55 6.58 9.48
C ASP A 67 -0.68 5.68 8.63
N MET A 68 -0.66 4.39 8.91
CA MET A 68 0.12 3.44 8.13
C MET A 68 -0.48 2.05 8.25
N ALA A 69 -0.27 1.24 7.25
CA ALA A 69 -0.78 -0.12 7.24
C ALA A 69 0.09 -1.00 6.35
N MET A 70 -0.08 -2.31 6.47
CA MET A 70 0.65 -3.23 5.62
C MET A 70 -0.14 -4.51 5.40
N ILE A 71 -0.02 -5.05 4.20
CA ILE A 71 -0.46 -6.40 3.88
C ILE A 71 0.77 -7.19 3.45
N THR A 72 0.88 -8.39 3.97
CA THR A 72 1.98 -9.30 3.63
C THR A 72 1.39 -10.62 3.13
N TRP A 73 1.99 -11.16 2.09
CA TRP A 73 1.63 -12.48 1.57
C TRP A 73 2.68 -13.49 1.98
N GLN A 74 2.31 -14.75 2.02
CA GLN A 74 3.22 -15.80 2.50
C GLN A 74 4.44 -16.01 1.62
N ASP A 75 4.39 -15.56 0.40
CA ASP A 75 5.57 -15.58 -0.46
C ASP A 75 6.56 -14.45 -0.13
N GLY A 76 6.19 -13.55 0.77
CA GLY A 76 7.04 -12.44 1.16
C GLY A 76 6.75 -11.14 0.43
N ASP A 77 5.81 -11.12 -0.48
CA ASP A 77 5.39 -9.87 -1.11
C ASP A 77 4.65 -9.00 -0.11
N THR A 78 4.83 -7.70 -0.21
CA THR A 78 4.18 -6.76 0.71
C THR A 78 3.59 -5.58 -0.03
N LYS A 79 2.58 -4.99 0.58
CA LYS A 79 2.07 -3.68 0.18
C LYS A 79 1.98 -2.81 1.43
N GLU A 80 2.66 -1.67 1.38
CA GLU A 80 2.70 -0.71 2.48
C GLU A 80 1.84 0.48 2.12
N TYR A 81 1.19 1.04 3.14
CA TYR A 81 0.28 2.17 2.99
C TYR A 81 0.68 3.25 3.97
N TYR A 82 0.74 4.49 3.51
CA TYR A 82 1.10 5.63 4.36
C TYR A 82 0.20 6.81 4.06
N VAL A 83 -0.22 7.49 5.12
CA VAL A 83 -0.84 8.82 4.99
C VAL A 83 0.27 9.82 5.19
N ILE A 84 0.54 10.62 4.17
CA ILE A 84 1.58 11.64 4.26
C ILE A 84 1.06 12.95 3.71
N ASP A 85 1.77 14.01 4.02
CA ASP A 85 1.43 15.32 3.50
C ASP A 85 1.94 15.44 2.05
N ILE A 86 1.08 15.92 1.16
CA ILE A 86 1.45 16.04 -0.25
C ILE A 86 2.67 16.94 -0.43
N GLN A 87 2.90 17.87 0.50
CA GLN A 87 4.06 18.73 0.43
C GLN A 87 5.37 17.97 0.54
N GLU A 88 5.36 16.86 1.26
CA GLU A 88 6.54 16.01 1.35
C GLU A 88 6.89 15.39 0.00
N ILE A 89 5.87 14.97 -0.74
CA ILE A 89 6.06 14.40 -2.07
C ILE A 89 6.51 15.50 -3.04
N GLU A 90 5.83 16.62 -3.02
CA GLU A 90 6.16 17.74 -3.89
C GLU A 90 7.56 18.28 -3.62
N GLY A 91 7.95 18.31 -2.35
CA GLY A 91 9.28 18.72 -1.98
C GLY A 91 10.35 17.82 -2.57
N ILE A 92 10.07 16.54 -2.63
CA ILE A 92 10.97 15.57 -3.25
C ILE A 92 10.99 15.75 -4.75
N ASN A 93 9.83 15.99 -5.34
CA ASN A 93 9.68 16.08 -6.79
C ASN A 93 9.97 17.48 -7.32
N ASN A 94 9.96 18.48 -6.47
CA ASN A 94 10.13 19.85 -6.87
C ASN A 94 11.58 20.33 -6.81
N ASN A 95 12.47 19.44 -6.60
CA ASN A 95 13.88 19.75 -6.72
C ASN A 95 14.24 19.83 -8.19
N ARG A 96 13.61 20.74 -8.83
CA ARG A 96 13.82 20.98 -10.25
C ARG A 96 14.32 22.38 -10.44
#